data_ef7d7fc442796433e876fc4f69c719d8
#
_entry.id   ef7d7fc442796433e876fc4f69c719d8
#
_cell.length_a   1.000
_cell.length_b   1.000
_cell.length_c   1.000
_cell.angle_alpha   90.00
_cell.angle_beta   90.00
_cell.angle_gamma   90.00
#
_symmetry.space_group_name_H-M   'P 1'
#
loop_
_entity.id
_entity.type
_entity.pdbx_description
1 polymer ?
#
loop_
_entity_poly.entity_id
_entity_poly.type
_entity_poly.pdbx_seq_one_letter_code
_entity_poly.pdbx_strand_id
1 'polypeptide(L)'
;MGAIVGAAPFPAPQDKGAMHTRTVFFVSDGTGITAETFGNAVLAQFELKPRHVRLPFTDTVDKAHQAVRQINHTGEVEGVRPLVFTTLANMDVLSVIETGCKGMLLDMFGTFVRPLEIELSMKSNHRIGRFTDASKSKEYNDRIAAIDFSLQHDDGQSNRDLQGADVILVGVSRSGKTPTSLYLAMQHGLKAANYPLIPEDFDRLQLPPALVPFKKKIFGLTIQPERLAEIRNERRPGSRYASLENCRHEVAEAESMMRRSGIRWLSTTTKSIEEIATTILQELRPERLTY
;
A
#
# COMPACT_ATOMS: atom_id res chain seq x y z
N MET A 1 1.39 -5.81 31.88
CA MET A 1 1.17 -4.37 32.09
C MET A 1 2.47 -3.68 31.71
N GLY A 2 2.64 -3.32 30.44
CA GLY A 2 3.82 -2.63 29.93
C GLY A 2 3.78 -1.18 30.39
N ALA A 3 4.78 -0.79 31.15
CA ALA A 3 4.91 0.54 31.71
C ALA A 3 5.05 1.57 30.59
N ILE A 4 4.13 2.50 30.49
CA ILE A 4 4.38 3.78 29.83
C ILE A 4 5.38 4.52 30.70
N VAL A 5 6.65 4.39 30.35
CA VAL A 5 7.77 4.94 31.12
C VAL A 5 7.88 6.44 30.84
N GLY A 6 7.82 7.24 31.89
CA GLY A 6 8.33 8.59 31.95
C GLY A 6 7.26 9.67 32.05
N ALA A 7 7.33 10.45 33.14
CA ALA A 7 6.65 11.73 33.25
C ALA A 7 7.00 12.59 32.01
N ALA A 8 5.99 13.12 31.32
CA ALA A 8 6.18 13.89 30.11
C ALA A 8 7.02 15.15 30.42
N PRO A 9 8.20 15.34 29.84
CA PRO A 9 8.98 16.58 30.02
C PRO A 9 8.34 17.80 29.35
N PHE A 10 7.29 17.56 28.54
CA PHE A 10 6.51 18.60 27.88
C PHE A 10 5.09 18.63 28.45
N PRO A 11 4.55 19.82 28.79
CA PRO A 11 3.15 19.95 29.21
C PRO A 11 2.21 19.47 28.10
N ALA A 12 1.03 18.99 28.50
CA ALA A 12 -0.02 18.71 27.52
C ALA A 12 -0.36 20.00 26.76
N PRO A 13 -0.51 19.96 25.43
CA PRO A 13 -0.83 21.14 24.65
C PRO A 13 -2.16 21.73 25.11
N GLN A 14 -2.13 23.01 25.50
CA GLN A 14 -3.32 23.75 25.94
C GLN A 14 -4.15 24.27 24.76
N ASP A 15 -3.56 24.30 23.56
CA ASP A 15 -4.18 24.78 22.33
C ASP A 15 -4.52 23.59 21.39
N LYS A 16 -5.81 23.50 21.00
CA LYS A 16 -6.27 22.51 20.02
C LYS A 16 -5.57 22.64 18.66
N GLY A 17 -5.12 23.82 18.28
CA GLY A 17 -4.35 24.05 17.06
C GLY A 17 -2.98 23.37 17.07
N ALA A 18 -2.28 23.35 18.21
CA ALA A 18 -0.98 22.69 18.37
C ALA A 18 -1.06 21.16 18.35
N MET A 19 -2.22 20.56 18.64
CA MET A 19 -2.42 19.12 18.51
C MET A 19 -2.41 18.64 17.06
N HIS A 20 -2.76 19.51 16.10
CA HIS A 20 -2.89 19.14 14.68
C HIS A 20 -1.55 19.12 13.91
N THR A 21 -0.47 19.67 14.46
CA THR A 21 0.83 19.84 13.78
C THR A 21 1.98 19.08 14.46
N ARG A 22 1.68 18.05 15.23
CA ARG A 22 2.70 17.25 15.95
C ARG A 22 3.57 16.44 14.99
N THR A 23 4.89 16.43 15.19
CA THR A 23 5.79 15.57 14.43
C THR A 23 5.78 14.15 14.96
N VAL A 24 5.74 13.20 14.02
CA VAL A 24 5.81 11.75 14.26
C VAL A 24 7.08 11.22 13.61
N PHE A 25 7.90 10.55 14.40
CA PHE A 25 9.12 9.90 13.96
C PHE A 25 8.92 8.39 13.81
N PHE A 26 9.47 7.83 12.74
CA PHE A 26 9.51 6.39 12.49
C PHE A 26 10.96 5.96 12.46
N VAL A 27 11.42 5.32 13.54
CA VAL A 27 12.82 4.94 13.75
C VAL A 27 12.98 3.43 13.53
N SER A 28 13.91 3.03 12.69
CA SER A 28 14.14 1.61 12.36
C SER A 28 15.60 1.36 12.02
N ASP A 29 16.09 0.17 12.37
CA ASP A 29 17.37 -0.37 11.90
C ASP A 29 17.34 -0.83 10.43
N GLY A 30 16.16 -0.96 9.84
CA GLY A 30 15.93 -1.20 8.42
C GLY A 30 15.36 0.03 7.69
N THR A 31 14.50 -0.21 6.72
CA THR A 31 13.90 0.84 5.86
C THR A 31 12.89 1.75 6.56
N GLY A 32 12.37 1.34 7.72
CA GLY A 32 11.34 2.06 8.46
C GLY A 32 9.91 1.93 7.90
N ILE A 33 9.72 1.16 6.84
CA ILE A 33 8.40 0.99 6.20
C ILE A 33 7.39 0.39 7.18
N THR A 34 7.78 -0.64 7.93
CA THR A 34 6.88 -1.29 8.91
C THR A 34 6.45 -0.32 10.01
N ALA A 35 7.41 0.44 10.58
CA ALA A 35 7.13 1.44 11.61
C ALA A 35 6.15 2.50 11.10
N GLU A 36 6.37 2.99 9.87
CA GLU A 36 5.53 4.01 9.24
C GLU A 36 4.14 3.48 8.90
N THR A 37 4.02 2.32 8.27
CA THR A 37 2.74 1.73 7.86
C THR A 37 1.86 1.46 9.08
N PHE A 38 2.41 0.83 10.11
CA PHE A 38 1.66 0.55 11.33
C PHE A 38 1.34 1.83 12.11
N GLY A 39 2.31 2.72 12.27
CA GLY A 39 2.10 3.99 12.96
C GLY A 39 1.02 4.82 12.28
N ASN A 40 1.00 4.88 10.95
CA ASN A 40 -0.05 5.55 10.19
C ASN A 40 -1.41 4.89 10.38
N ALA A 41 -1.49 3.56 10.41
CA ALA A 41 -2.75 2.85 10.67
C ALA A 41 -3.31 3.16 12.07
N VAL A 42 -2.43 3.26 13.08
CA VAL A 42 -2.83 3.67 14.44
C VAL A 42 -3.25 5.14 14.47
N LEU A 43 -2.46 6.03 13.85
CA LEU A 43 -2.74 7.47 13.84
C LEU A 43 -4.01 7.84 13.06
N ALA A 44 -4.40 7.03 12.07
CA ALA A 44 -5.66 7.20 11.33
C ALA A 44 -6.92 7.09 12.20
N GLN A 45 -6.80 6.55 13.43
CA GLN A 45 -7.90 6.53 14.41
C GLN A 45 -8.10 7.89 15.10
N PHE A 46 -7.25 8.86 14.83
CA PHE A 46 -7.28 10.19 15.44
C PHE A 46 -7.36 11.25 14.33
N GLU A 47 -8.06 12.34 14.60
CA GLU A 47 -8.13 13.50 13.68
C GLU A 47 -6.84 14.34 13.75
N LEU A 48 -5.71 13.72 13.36
CA LEU A 48 -4.40 14.35 13.35
C LEU A 48 -3.91 14.54 11.91
N LYS A 49 -3.20 15.65 11.66
CA LYS A 49 -2.40 15.88 10.45
C LYS A 49 -0.92 16.02 10.84
N PRO A 50 -0.27 14.92 11.23
CA PRO A 50 1.09 14.98 11.74
C PRO A 50 2.09 15.23 10.60
N ARG A 51 3.21 15.85 10.95
CA ARG A 51 4.39 15.87 10.11
C ARG A 51 5.14 14.55 10.30
N HIS A 52 5.39 13.82 9.22
CA HIS A 52 6.10 12.54 9.26
C HIS A 52 7.60 12.74 9.03
N VAL A 53 8.42 12.09 9.86
CA VAL A 53 9.87 12.01 9.70
C VAL A 53 10.31 10.57 9.85
N ARG A 54 10.89 10.00 8.78
CA ARG A 54 11.44 8.65 8.80
C ARG A 54 12.94 8.72 9.08
N LEU A 55 13.41 7.93 10.05
CA LEU A 55 14.81 7.72 10.40
C LEU A 55 15.19 6.26 10.13
N PRO A 56 15.41 5.90 8.85
CA PRO A 56 15.78 4.55 8.47
C PRO A 56 17.25 4.27 8.77
N PHE A 57 17.61 2.98 8.80
CA PHE A 57 18.97 2.50 8.97
C PHE A 57 19.66 3.06 10.24
N THR A 58 18.88 3.25 11.31
CA THR A 58 19.38 3.56 12.66
C THR A 58 19.87 2.28 13.30
N ASP A 59 20.98 1.75 12.79
CA ASP A 59 21.55 0.42 13.08
C ASP A 59 22.78 0.46 13.98
N THR A 60 23.24 1.66 14.36
CA THR A 60 24.38 1.87 15.27
C THR A 60 24.03 2.81 16.42
N VAL A 61 24.76 2.69 17.53
CA VAL A 61 24.63 3.56 18.71
C VAL A 61 24.81 5.05 18.34
N ASP A 62 25.76 5.36 17.46
CA ASP A 62 26.00 6.73 17.00
C ASP A 62 24.79 7.33 16.26
N LYS A 63 24.18 6.53 15.37
CA LYS A 63 22.96 6.95 14.67
C LYS A 63 21.77 7.07 15.62
N ALA A 64 21.68 6.21 16.64
CA ALA A 64 20.67 6.34 17.69
C ALA A 64 20.83 7.66 18.45
N HIS A 65 22.05 8.05 18.82
CA HIS A 65 22.30 9.35 19.44
C HIS A 65 21.94 10.53 18.51
N GLN A 66 22.17 10.40 17.20
CA GLN A 66 21.73 11.43 16.23
C GLN A 66 20.21 11.51 16.17
N ALA A 67 19.51 10.37 16.12
CA ALA A 67 18.05 10.31 16.13
C ALA A 67 17.48 10.96 17.41
N VAL A 68 18.03 10.63 18.57
CA VAL A 68 17.64 11.23 19.86
C VAL A 68 17.79 12.76 19.85
N ARG A 69 18.92 13.29 19.37
CA ARG A 69 19.12 14.73 19.26
C ARG A 69 18.07 15.38 18.35
N GLN A 70 17.80 14.79 17.21
CA GLN A 70 16.80 15.32 16.25
C GLN A 70 15.38 15.31 16.83
N ILE A 71 14.99 14.21 17.47
CA ILE A 71 13.66 14.07 18.09
C ILE A 71 13.50 15.11 19.21
N ASN A 72 14.49 15.21 20.11
CA ASN A 72 14.43 16.12 21.24
C ASN A 72 14.43 17.58 20.81
N HIS A 73 15.28 17.94 19.84
CA HIS A 73 15.30 19.29 19.25
C HIS A 73 13.96 19.66 18.61
N THR A 74 13.35 18.71 17.87
CA THR A 74 12.03 18.94 17.27
C THR A 74 10.98 19.23 18.35
N GLY A 75 10.98 18.45 19.44
CA GLY A 75 10.06 18.68 20.55
C GLY A 75 10.27 20.04 21.23
N GLU A 76 11.52 20.48 21.36
CA GLU A 76 11.87 21.81 21.91
C GLU A 76 11.39 22.93 20.99
N VAL A 77 11.58 22.82 19.69
CA VAL A 77 11.16 23.82 18.70
C VAL A 77 9.63 23.89 18.57
N GLU A 78 8.96 22.76 18.57
CA GLU A 78 7.50 22.69 18.41
C GLU A 78 6.76 22.93 19.74
N GLY A 79 7.46 22.89 20.88
CA GLY A 79 6.84 23.04 22.21
C GLY A 79 5.88 21.89 22.57
N VAL A 80 5.89 20.80 21.81
CA VAL A 80 5.04 19.63 22.01
C VAL A 80 5.86 18.34 21.93
N ARG A 81 5.45 17.34 22.72
CA ARG A 81 6.12 16.05 22.78
C ARG A 81 5.96 15.30 21.45
N PRO A 82 7.03 15.00 20.66
CA PRO A 82 6.94 14.19 19.45
C PRO A 82 6.44 12.77 19.74
N LEU A 83 5.80 12.14 18.74
CA LEU A 83 5.49 10.71 18.78
C LEU A 83 6.62 9.96 18.08
N VAL A 84 7.02 8.80 18.62
CA VAL A 84 8.14 8.03 18.09
C VAL A 84 7.75 6.56 18.01
N PHE A 85 7.53 6.06 16.80
CA PHE A 85 7.30 4.63 16.56
C PHE A 85 8.62 3.98 16.21
N THR A 86 8.95 2.87 16.89
CA THR A 86 10.20 2.14 16.62
C THR A 86 9.96 0.70 16.21
N THR A 87 10.83 0.21 15.30
CA THR A 87 10.99 -1.21 14.95
C THR A 87 12.46 -1.57 15.00
N LEU A 88 13.08 -1.32 16.15
CA LEU A 88 14.50 -1.62 16.40
C LEU A 88 14.63 -3.03 16.96
N ALA A 89 15.41 -3.88 16.28
CA ALA A 89 15.72 -5.24 16.73
C ALA A 89 17.01 -5.26 17.57
N ASN A 90 17.93 -4.32 17.35
CA ASN A 90 19.18 -4.21 18.11
C ASN A 90 18.90 -3.54 19.46
N MET A 91 19.11 -4.29 20.55
CA MET A 91 18.82 -3.84 21.91
C MET A 91 19.74 -2.71 22.39
N ASP A 92 21.01 -2.66 21.93
CA ASP A 92 21.94 -1.58 22.30
C ASP A 92 21.48 -0.25 21.69
N VAL A 93 21.02 -0.28 20.44
CA VAL A 93 20.47 0.87 19.72
C VAL A 93 19.14 1.32 20.36
N LEU A 94 18.25 0.38 20.66
CA LEU A 94 16.99 0.65 21.34
C LEU A 94 17.19 1.30 22.70
N SER A 95 18.13 0.79 23.51
CA SER A 95 18.43 1.34 24.83
C SER A 95 18.87 2.81 24.81
N VAL A 96 19.61 3.23 23.77
CA VAL A 96 19.98 4.65 23.58
C VAL A 96 18.74 5.50 23.30
N ILE A 97 17.82 5.01 22.45
CA ILE A 97 16.57 5.72 22.18
C ILE A 97 15.70 5.80 23.43
N GLU A 98 15.52 4.67 24.15
CA GLU A 98 14.72 4.63 25.37
C GLU A 98 15.22 5.58 26.45
N THR A 99 16.54 5.61 26.64
CA THR A 99 17.16 6.42 27.70
C THR A 99 17.20 7.90 27.35
N GLY A 100 17.48 8.23 26.09
CA GLY A 100 17.76 9.61 25.68
C GLY A 100 16.56 10.35 25.08
N CYS A 101 15.54 9.65 24.61
CA CYS A 101 14.43 10.25 23.89
C CYS A 101 13.40 10.89 24.84
N LYS A 102 13.13 12.19 24.66
CA LYS A 102 12.05 12.92 25.36
C LYS A 102 10.70 12.75 24.66
N GLY A 103 10.65 12.20 23.45
CA GLY A 103 9.43 11.88 22.70
C GLY A 103 8.59 10.80 23.38
N MET A 104 7.32 10.65 22.97
CA MET A 104 6.50 9.49 23.35
C MET A 104 6.94 8.28 22.54
N LEU A 105 7.69 7.40 23.15
CA LEU A 105 8.22 6.19 22.51
C LEU A 105 7.17 5.08 22.50
N LEU A 106 6.95 4.52 21.32
CA LEU A 106 6.07 3.38 21.04
C LEU A 106 6.91 2.30 20.39
N ASP A 107 7.51 1.45 21.22
CA ASP A 107 8.29 0.31 20.75
C ASP A 107 7.36 -0.82 20.32
N MET A 108 7.31 -1.02 19.01
CA MET A 108 6.44 -2.02 18.40
C MET A 108 6.95 -3.45 18.63
N PHE A 109 8.25 -3.66 18.52
CA PHE A 109 8.80 -5.00 18.71
C PHE A 109 8.72 -5.41 20.17
N GLY A 110 9.08 -4.57 21.12
CA GLY A 110 8.93 -4.86 22.55
C GLY A 110 7.48 -5.15 22.94
N THR A 111 6.53 -4.43 22.32
CA THR A 111 5.11 -4.63 22.57
C THR A 111 4.58 -5.99 22.10
N PHE A 112 5.03 -6.48 20.95
CA PHE A 112 4.47 -7.70 20.34
C PHE A 112 5.39 -8.91 20.45
N VAL A 113 6.71 -8.75 20.40
CA VAL A 113 7.67 -9.88 20.41
C VAL A 113 7.67 -10.59 21.75
N ARG A 114 7.68 -9.86 22.86
CA ARG A 114 7.72 -10.48 24.19
C ARG A 114 6.51 -11.37 24.50
N PRO A 115 5.26 -10.96 24.26
CA PRO A 115 4.10 -11.85 24.38
C PRO A 115 4.21 -13.11 23.51
N LEU A 116 4.71 -12.96 22.27
CA LEU A 116 4.90 -14.07 21.35
C LEU A 116 6.00 -15.02 21.81
N GLU A 117 7.10 -14.53 22.39
CA GLU A 117 8.15 -15.38 22.98
C GLU A 117 7.60 -16.28 24.09
N ILE A 118 6.69 -15.74 24.91
CA ILE A 118 6.03 -16.48 25.99
C ILE A 118 5.10 -17.54 25.41
N GLU A 119 4.22 -17.17 24.49
CA GLU A 119 3.22 -18.06 23.90
C GLU A 119 3.88 -19.19 23.09
N LEU A 120 4.90 -18.85 22.29
CA LEU A 120 5.60 -19.81 21.45
C LEU A 120 6.70 -20.59 22.21
N SER A 121 6.97 -20.25 23.48
CA SER A 121 8.08 -20.82 24.26
C SER A 121 9.42 -20.75 23.52
N MET A 122 9.64 -19.69 22.73
CA MET A 122 10.82 -19.47 21.90
C MET A 122 11.39 -18.07 22.15
N LYS A 123 12.71 -17.93 22.04
CA LYS A 123 13.37 -16.63 22.07
C LYS A 123 13.48 -16.04 20.68
N SER A 124 13.13 -14.76 20.55
CA SER A 124 13.42 -13.98 19.35
C SER A 124 14.92 -13.96 19.08
N ASN A 125 15.31 -14.06 17.83
CA ASN A 125 16.71 -13.98 17.42
C ASN A 125 17.18 -12.56 17.10
N HIS A 126 16.32 -11.55 17.26
CA HIS A 126 16.58 -10.11 17.02
C HIS A 126 17.31 -9.82 15.70
N ARG A 127 17.12 -10.64 14.65
CA ARG A 127 17.79 -10.45 13.35
C ARG A 127 17.06 -9.39 12.54
N ILE A 128 17.85 -8.39 12.12
CA ILE A 128 17.44 -7.35 11.18
C ILE A 128 17.29 -7.98 9.79
N GLY A 129 16.24 -7.60 9.06
CA GLY A 129 16.18 -7.83 7.61
C GLY A 129 15.90 -9.24 7.12
N ARG A 130 15.30 -10.14 7.92
CA ARG A 130 14.87 -11.46 7.40
C ARG A 130 13.88 -11.37 6.24
N PHE A 131 13.15 -10.27 6.12
CA PHE A 131 12.33 -9.98 4.94
C PHE A 131 13.15 -9.58 3.70
N THR A 132 14.45 -9.27 3.86
CA THR A 132 15.32 -8.77 2.79
C THR A 132 16.37 -9.77 2.29
N ASP A 133 16.50 -10.97 2.87
CA ASP A 133 17.31 -12.05 2.29
C ASP A 133 16.64 -12.67 1.04
N ALA A 134 15.72 -11.88 0.48
CA ALA A 134 14.85 -12.22 -0.63
C ALA A 134 15.58 -12.33 -1.99
N SER A 135 16.80 -11.81 -2.13
CA SER A 135 17.51 -11.79 -3.42
C SER A 135 17.86 -13.17 -4.00
N LYS A 136 17.73 -14.24 -3.18
CA LYS A 136 17.97 -15.63 -3.57
C LYS A 136 16.73 -16.52 -3.46
N SER A 137 15.58 -16.00 -3.02
CA SER A 137 14.38 -16.81 -2.86
C SER A 137 13.61 -16.93 -4.18
N LYS A 138 12.98 -18.07 -4.38
CA LYS A 138 12.06 -18.29 -5.49
C LYS A 138 10.98 -17.20 -5.55
N GLU A 139 10.49 -16.78 -4.40
CA GLU A 139 9.46 -15.74 -4.27
C GLU A 139 9.90 -14.38 -4.83
N TYR A 140 11.17 -14.01 -4.64
CA TYR A 140 11.71 -12.79 -5.23
C TYR A 140 11.74 -12.86 -6.75
N ASN A 141 12.24 -13.97 -7.31
CA ASN A 141 12.30 -14.16 -8.75
C ASN A 141 10.91 -14.22 -9.38
N ASP A 142 9.96 -14.91 -8.73
CA ASP A 142 8.56 -14.98 -9.15
C ASP A 142 7.92 -13.59 -9.15
N ARG A 143 8.25 -12.75 -8.16
CA ARG A 143 7.76 -11.36 -8.08
C ARG A 143 8.35 -10.48 -9.19
N ILE A 144 9.65 -10.58 -9.47
CA ILE A 144 10.26 -9.86 -10.60
C ILE A 144 9.63 -10.30 -11.92
N ALA A 145 9.46 -11.61 -12.13
CA ALA A 145 8.81 -12.14 -13.33
C ALA A 145 7.34 -11.67 -13.46
N ALA A 146 6.63 -11.51 -12.34
CA ALA A 146 5.27 -10.97 -12.34
C ALA A 146 5.23 -9.48 -12.70
N ILE A 147 6.19 -8.69 -12.20
CA ILE A 147 6.32 -7.27 -12.54
C ILE A 147 6.63 -7.11 -14.03
N ASP A 148 7.61 -7.83 -14.55
CA ASP A 148 7.99 -7.81 -15.97
C ASP A 148 6.81 -8.18 -16.85
N PHE A 149 6.08 -9.25 -16.48
CA PHE A 149 4.86 -9.66 -17.17
C PHE A 149 3.82 -8.55 -17.21
N SER A 150 3.54 -7.92 -16.06
CA SER A 150 2.51 -6.87 -15.97
C SER A 150 2.90 -5.62 -16.76
N LEU A 151 4.18 -5.26 -16.80
CA LEU A 151 4.66 -4.14 -17.62
C LEU A 151 4.55 -4.43 -19.13
N GLN A 152 4.84 -5.66 -19.56
CA GLN A 152 4.72 -6.08 -20.96
C GLN A 152 3.26 -6.17 -21.44
N HIS A 153 2.32 -6.38 -20.52
CA HIS A 153 0.90 -6.53 -20.79
C HIS A 153 0.06 -5.34 -20.27
N ASP A 154 0.69 -4.16 -20.17
CA ASP A 154 -0.03 -2.92 -19.83
C ASP A 154 -0.58 -2.25 -21.10
N ASP A 155 -1.78 -1.65 -20.96
CA ASP A 155 -2.49 -0.90 -22.00
C ASP A 155 -2.68 -1.65 -23.34
N GLY A 156 -2.80 -3.00 -23.29
CA GLY A 156 -3.07 -3.80 -24.49
C GLY A 156 -1.90 -3.84 -25.49
N GLN A 157 -0.69 -3.42 -25.08
CA GLN A 157 0.50 -3.44 -25.94
C GLN A 157 0.85 -4.85 -26.44
N SER A 158 0.44 -5.88 -25.71
CA SER A 158 0.57 -7.26 -26.11
C SER A 158 -0.65 -8.08 -25.70
N ASN A 159 -1.51 -8.41 -26.65
CA ASN A 159 -2.52 -9.49 -26.50
C ASN A 159 -1.89 -10.89 -26.66
N ARG A 160 -0.56 -10.93 -26.83
CA ARG A 160 0.19 -12.18 -26.96
C ARG A 160 0.45 -12.73 -25.57
N ASP A 161 0.28 -14.04 -25.43
CA ASP A 161 0.60 -14.77 -24.20
C ASP A 161 -0.22 -14.42 -22.92
N LEU A 162 -1.49 -14.04 -23.10
CA LEU A 162 -2.44 -13.92 -21.97
C LEU A 162 -2.64 -15.24 -21.21
N GLN A 163 -2.20 -16.35 -21.79
CA GLN A 163 -2.21 -17.67 -21.14
C GLN A 163 -1.37 -17.68 -19.86
N GLY A 164 -0.25 -16.95 -19.87
CA GLY A 164 0.65 -16.80 -18.72
C GLY A 164 0.09 -15.93 -17.58
N ALA A 165 -1.00 -15.17 -17.82
CA ALA A 165 -1.61 -14.35 -16.80
C ALA A 165 -2.26 -15.16 -15.68
N ASP A 166 -2.09 -14.72 -14.44
CA ASP A 166 -2.89 -15.18 -13.30
C ASP A 166 -4.24 -14.47 -13.22
N VAL A 167 -4.23 -13.18 -13.56
CA VAL A 167 -5.39 -12.28 -13.56
C VAL A 167 -5.33 -11.40 -14.81
N ILE A 168 -6.49 -11.14 -15.44
CA ILE A 168 -6.64 -10.19 -16.54
C ILE A 168 -7.64 -9.11 -16.10
N LEU A 169 -7.17 -7.88 -15.96
CA LEU A 169 -8.00 -6.75 -15.59
C LEU A 169 -8.61 -6.10 -16.84
N VAL A 170 -9.93 -6.01 -16.88
CA VAL A 170 -10.65 -5.36 -17.98
C VAL A 170 -11.43 -4.15 -17.49
N GLY A 171 -11.63 -3.17 -18.35
CA GLY A 171 -12.40 -1.97 -18.05
C GLY A 171 -12.01 -0.80 -18.93
N VAL A 172 -12.75 0.30 -18.83
CA VAL A 172 -12.48 1.51 -19.60
C VAL A 172 -11.10 2.12 -19.28
N SER A 173 -10.55 2.89 -20.20
CA SER A 173 -9.31 3.63 -19.95
C SER A 173 -9.45 4.52 -18.71
N ARG A 174 -8.48 4.49 -17.80
CA ARG A 174 -8.44 5.23 -16.51
C ARG A 174 -9.35 4.68 -15.41
N SER A 175 -9.80 3.45 -15.50
CA SER A 175 -10.51 2.78 -14.39
C SER A 175 -9.59 2.18 -13.30
N GLY A 176 -8.30 2.50 -13.27
CA GLY A 176 -7.37 2.03 -12.24
C GLY A 176 -6.68 0.69 -12.55
N LYS A 177 -6.80 0.13 -13.77
CA LYS A 177 -6.21 -1.18 -14.14
C LYS A 177 -4.70 -1.23 -13.96
N THR A 178 -3.95 -0.31 -14.58
CA THR A 178 -2.49 -0.25 -14.51
C THR A 178 -1.95 -0.24 -13.07
N PRO A 179 -2.37 0.68 -12.17
CA PRO A 179 -1.88 0.67 -10.80
C PRO A 179 -2.26 -0.62 -10.05
N THR A 180 -3.44 -1.18 -10.32
CA THR A 180 -3.87 -2.43 -9.69
C THR A 180 -3.05 -3.63 -10.19
N SER A 181 -2.77 -3.73 -11.51
CA SER A 181 -1.95 -4.83 -12.05
C SER A 181 -0.52 -4.80 -11.48
N LEU A 182 0.08 -3.62 -11.39
CA LEU A 182 1.40 -3.45 -10.79
C LEU A 182 1.39 -3.77 -9.29
N TYR A 183 0.37 -3.36 -8.55
CA TYR A 183 0.25 -3.68 -7.14
C TYR A 183 0.12 -5.20 -6.90
N LEU A 184 -0.72 -5.89 -7.68
CA LEU A 184 -0.85 -7.35 -7.63
C LEU A 184 0.48 -8.06 -7.91
N ALA A 185 1.25 -7.57 -8.88
CA ALA A 185 2.56 -8.12 -9.20
C ALA A 185 3.58 -7.86 -8.08
N MET A 186 3.67 -6.62 -7.60
CA MET A 186 4.67 -6.22 -6.60
C MET A 186 4.41 -6.81 -5.22
N GLN A 187 3.17 -6.87 -4.78
CA GLN A 187 2.82 -7.30 -3.43
C GLN A 187 2.51 -8.81 -3.35
N HIS A 188 1.90 -9.36 -4.39
CA HIS A 188 1.39 -10.74 -4.37
C HIS A 188 2.08 -11.67 -5.39
N GLY A 189 3.03 -11.15 -6.19
CA GLY A 189 3.73 -11.94 -7.20
C GLY A 189 2.81 -12.52 -8.30
N LEU A 190 1.67 -11.84 -8.57
CA LEU A 190 0.71 -12.28 -9.58
C LEU A 190 0.99 -11.65 -10.93
N LYS A 191 1.02 -12.45 -11.97
CA LYS A 191 1.11 -12.00 -13.37
C LYS A 191 -0.24 -11.43 -13.79
N ALA A 192 -0.39 -10.10 -13.65
CA ALA A 192 -1.63 -9.39 -13.96
C ALA A 192 -1.51 -8.67 -15.30
N ALA A 193 -2.34 -9.03 -16.27
CA ALA A 193 -2.47 -8.33 -17.54
C ALA A 193 -3.53 -7.23 -17.45
N ASN A 194 -3.33 -6.14 -18.18
CA ASN A 194 -4.26 -5.03 -18.31
C ASN A 194 -4.82 -4.95 -19.74
N TYR A 195 -6.10 -5.19 -19.89
CA TYR A 195 -6.80 -5.07 -21.15
C TYR A 195 -7.78 -3.90 -21.12
N PRO A 196 -7.46 -2.75 -21.75
CA PRO A 196 -8.39 -1.65 -21.87
C PRO A 196 -9.48 -1.98 -22.89
N LEU A 197 -10.74 -1.85 -22.49
CA LEU A 197 -11.86 -1.91 -23.44
C LEU A 197 -11.87 -0.65 -24.27
N ILE A 198 -11.97 -0.81 -25.57
CA ILE A 198 -12.01 0.26 -26.57
C ILE A 198 -13.38 0.33 -27.26
N PRO A 199 -13.73 1.44 -27.93
CA PRO A 199 -15.03 1.59 -28.59
C PRO A 199 -15.40 0.42 -29.51
N GLU A 200 -14.43 -0.13 -30.24
CA GLU A 200 -14.62 -1.25 -31.15
C GLU A 200 -15.02 -2.57 -30.44
N ASP A 201 -14.69 -2.68 -29.15
CA ASP A 201 -15.11 -3.83 -28.32
C ASP A 201 -16.58 -3.70 -27.94
N PHE A 202 -17.09 -2.47 -27.77
CA PHE A 202 -18.47 -2.22 -27.39
C PHE A 202 -19.46 -2.53 -28.54
N ASP A 203 -19.05 -2.28 -29.79
CA ASP A 203 -19.86 -2.55 -30.97
C ASP A 203 -20.20 -4.05 -31.12
N ARG A 204 -19.37 -4.94 -30.57
CA ARG A 204 -19.52 -6.40 -30.67
C ARG A 204 -20.51 -6.98 -29.67
N LEU A 205 -20.94 -6.25 -28.68
CA LEU A 205 -21.83 -6.70 -27.60
C LEU A 205 -21.38 -7.98 -26.85
N GLN A 206 -20.17 -8.45 -27.08
CA GLN A 206 -19.59 -9.66 -26.55
C GLN A 206 -18.15 -9.41 -26.08
N LEU A 207 -17.65 -10.30 -25.22
CA LEU A 207 -16.27 -10.25 -24.78
C LEU A 207 -15.32 -10.32 -26.00
N PRO A 208 -14.27 -9.46 -26.04
CA PRO A 208 -13.26 -9.54 -27.09
C PRO A 208 -12.76 -10.96 -27.32
N PRO A 209 -12.68 -11.43 -28.58
CA PRO A 209 -12.31 -12.84 -28.90
C PRO A 209 -11.01 -13.29 -28.22
N ALA A 210 -10.03 -12.39 -28.08
CA ALA A 210 -8.77 -12.64 -27.40
C ALA A 210 -8.94 -13.00 -25.92
N LEU A 211 -10.02 -12.59 -25.28
CA LEU A 211 -10.30 -12.80 -23.86
C LEU A 211 -11.17 -14.02 -23.58
N VAL A 212 -11.91 -14.49 -24.57
CA VAL A 212 -12.88 -15.61 -24.42
C VAL A 212 -12.24 -16.86 -23.79
N PRO A 213 -11.03 -17.31 -24.19
CA PRO A 213 -10.38 -18.48 -23.61
C PRO A 213 -10.03 -18.32 -22.12
N PHE A 214 -9.90 -17.07 -21.65
CA PHE A 214 -9.40 -16.73 -20.33
C PHE A 214 -10.47 -16.22 -19.38
N LYS A 215 -11.74 -16.38 -19.70
CA LYS A 215 -12.88 -15.84 -18.94
C LYS A 215 -12.79 -16.05 -17.43
N LYS A 216 -12.29 -17.19 -16.97
CA LYS A 216 -12.13 -17.52 -15.54
C LYS A 216 -11.04 -16.70 -14.83
N LYS A 217 -10.14 -16.07 -15.57
CA LYS A 217 -9.05 -15.23 -15.06
C LYS A 217 -9.38 -13.72 -15.13
N ILE A 218 -10.52 -13.36 -15.69
CA ILE A 218 -10.89 -11.98 -15.94
C ILE A 218 -11.59 -11.38 -14.72
N PHE A 219 -11.19 -10.18 -14.37
CA PHE A 219 -11.86 -9.33 -13.39
C PHE A 219 -12.05 -7.91 -13.94
N GLY A 220 -13.25 -7.37 -13.80
CA GLY A 220 -13.59 -6.05 -14.29
C GLY A 220 -13.31 -4.94 -13.29
N LEU A 221 -12.84 -3.81 -13.77
CA LEU A 221 -12.75 -2.57 -12.99
C LEU A 221 -13.59 -1.49 -13.67
N THR A 222 -14.53 -0.94 -12.92
CA THR A 222 -15.35 0.21 -13.34
C THR A 222 -15.10 1.42 -12.45
N ILE A 223 -15.61 2.57 -12.86
CA ILE A 223 -15.47 3.85 -12.14
C ILE A 223 -16.70 4.70 -12.42
N GLN A 224 -17.11 5.55 -11.49
CA GLN A 224 -18.19 6.49 -11.73
C GLN A 224 -17.82 7.44 -12.89
N PRO A 225 -18.76 7.68 -13.85
CA PRO A 225 -18.51 8.50 -15.03
C PRO A 225 -18.04 9.91 -14.73
N GLU A 226 -18.56 10.53 -13.68
CA GLU A 226 -18.19 11.86 -13.22
C GLU A 226 -16.71 11.89 -12.79
N ARG A 227 -16.29 10.90 -11.99
CA ARG A 227 -14.90 10.78 -11.56
C ARG A 227 -13.97 10.45 -12.71
N LEU A 228 -14.43 9.61 -13.65
CA LEU A 228 -13.67 9.29 -14.86
C LEU A 228 -13.45 10.54 -15.73
N ALA A 229 -14.48 11.37 -15.90
CA ALA A 229 -14.39 12.61 -16.66
C ALA A 229 -13.38 13.59 -16.04
N GLU A 230 -13.37 13.73 -14.71
CA GLU A 230 -12.38 14.53 -13.98
C GLU A 230 -10.94 14.05 -14.29
N ILE A 231 -10.65 12.75 -14.08
CA ILE A 231 -9.32 12.16 -14.28
C ILE A 231 -8.86 12.30 -15.74
N ARG A 232 -9.78 12.10 -16.70
CA ARG A 232 -9.46 12.24 -18.11
C ARG A 232 -9.23 13.68 -18.51
N ASN A 233 -9.98 14.62 -17.91
CA ASN A 233 -9.85 16.04 -18.18
C ASN A 233 -8.55 16.62 -17.64
N GLU A 234 -8.02 16.16 -16.50
CA GLU A 234 -6.70 16.51 -16.00
C GLU A 234 -5.59 16.18 -17.02
N ARG A 235 -5.74 15.09 -17.79
CA ARG A 235 -4.75 14.63 -18.76
C ARG A 235 -4.95 15.22 -20.17
N ARG A 236 -6.19 15.38 -20.61
CA ARG A 236 -6.57 15.92 -21.93
C ARG A 236 -7.76 16.87 -21.78
N PRO A 237 -7.52 18.09 -21.34
CA PRO A 237 -8.58 19.08 -21.10
C PRO A 237 -9.45 19.33 -22.33
N GLY A 238 -10.76 19.39 -22.14
CA GLY A 238 -11.72 19.75 -23.18
C GLY A 238 -11.86 18.76 -24.35
N SER A 239 -11.30 17.56 -24.23
CA SER A 239 -11.39 16.55 -25.29
C SER A 239 -12.72 15.78 -25.24
N ARG A 240 -13.20 15.28 -26.40
CA ARG A 240 -14.34 14.36 -26.46
C ARG A 240 -14.12 13.14 -25.56
N TYR A 241 -12.90 12.63 -25.48
CA TYR A 241 -12.50 11.52 -24.60
C TYR A 241 -12.80 11.79 -23.12
N ALA A 242 -12.66 13.05 -22.68
CA ALA A 242 -12.92 13.46 -21.30
C ALA A 242 -14.34 13.98 -21.06
N SER A 243 -15.19 14.07 -22.11
CA SER A 243 -16.56 14.53 -21.93
C SER A 243 -17.35 13.57 -21.04
N LEU A 244 -18.21 14.12 -20.19
CA LEU A 244 -19.03 13.32 -19.29
C LEU A 244 -19.96 12.37 -20.05
N GLU A 245 -20.49 12.82 -21.18
CA GLU A 245 -21.36 12.01 -22.05
C GLU A 245 -20.61 10.77 -22.55
N ASN A 246 -19.39 10.94 -23.08
CA ASN A 246 -18.57 9.83 -23.54
C ASN A 246 -18.18 8.89 -22.38
N CYS A 247 -17.83 9.45 -21.22
CA CYS A 247 -17.53 8.64 -20.05
C CYS A 247 -18.73 7.80 -19.59
N ARG A 248 -19.94 8.37 -19.58
CA ARG A 248 -21.18 7.64 -19.26
C ARG A 248 -21.45 6.52 -20.25
N HIS A 249 -21.29 6.79 -21.53
CA HIS A 249 -21.47 5.79 -22.59
C HIS A 249 -20.48 4.63 -22.42
N GLU A 250 -19.18 4.90 -22.35
CA GLU A 250 -18.16 3.85 -22.25
C GLU A 250 -18.29 3.01 -20.97
N VAL A 251 -18.59 3.63 -19.83
CA VAL A 251 -18.80 2.91 -18.57
C VAL A 251 -20.02 2.00 -18.65
N ALA A 252 -21.15 2.51 -19.17
CA ALA A 252 -22.37 1.74 -19.30
C ALA A 252 -22.18 0.53 -20.24
N GLU A 253 -21.49 0.71 -21.36
CA GLU A 253 -21.21 -0.38 -22.31
C GLU A 253 -20.25 -1.42 -21.71
N ALA A 254 -19.19 -0.98 -21.01
CA ALA A 254 -18.26 -1.87 -20.34
C ALA A 254 -18.97 -2.74 -19.27
N GLU A 255 -19.78 -2.12 -18.42
CA GLU A 255 -20.55 -2.84 -17.38
C GLU A 255 -21.59 -3.80 -18.00
N SER A 256 -22.26 -3.36 -19.07
CA SER A 256 -23.20 -4.19 -19.81
C SER A 256 -22.52 -5.43 -20.41
N MET A 257 -21.34 -5.24 -21.02
CA MET A 257 -20.54 -6.34 -21.57
C MET A 257 -20.09 -7.30 -20.46
N MET A 258 -19.56 -6.80 -19.34
CA MET A 258 -19.13 -7.62 -18.22
C MET A 258 -20.29 -8.43 -17.64
N ARG A 259 -21.47 -7.80 -17.48
CA ARG A 259 -22.70 -8.46 -17.01
C ARG A 259 -23.13 -9.57 -17.94
N ARG A 260 -23.24 -9.31 -19.24
CA ARG A 260 -23.61 -10.33 -20.26
C ARG A 260 -22.62 -11.46 -20.31
N SER A 261 -21.34 -11.17 -20.11
CA SER A 261 -20.28 -12.17 -20.13
C SER A 261 -20.12 -12.90 -18.79
N GLY A 262 -20.88 -12.55 -17.74
CA GLY A 262 -20.76 -13.15 -16.42
C GLY A 262 -19.38 -12.91 -15.78
N ILE A 263 -18.76 -11.77 -16.08
CA ILE A 263 -17.50 -11.32 -15.47
C ILE A 263 -17.84 -10.53 -14.23
N ARG A 264 -17.17 -10.84 -13.11
CA ARG A 264 -17.28 -10.05 -11.88
C ARG A 264 -16.50 -8.76 -12.03
N TRP A 265 -16.99 -7.68 -11.43
CA TRP A 265 -16.33 -6.39 -11.43
C TRP A 265 -16.58 -5.62 -10.14
N LEU A 266 -15.75 -4.63 -9.87
CA LEU A 266 -15.95 -3.68 -8.79
C LEU A 266 -15.72 -2.24 -9.27
N SER A 267 -16.31 -1.28 -8.53
CA SER A 267 -16.04 0.14 -8.74
C SER A 267 -14.80 0.58 -7.96
N THR A 268 -13.91 1.29 -8.64
CA THR A 268 -12.66 1.82 -8.07
C THR A 268 -12.81 3.25 -7.53
N THR A 269 -13.99 3.84 -7.63
CA THR A 269 -14.23 5.28 -7.38
C THR A 269 -13.75 5.74 -6.00
N THR A 270 -14.04 4.95 -4.97
CA THR A 270 -13.76 5.28 -3.56
C THR A 270 -12.86 4.27 -2.87
N LYS A 271 -12.31 3.32 -3.62
CA LYS A 271 -11.49 2.24 -3.07
C LYS A 271 -10.01 2.51 -3.24
N SER A 272 -9.23 2.16 -2.25
CA SER A 272 -7.77 2.11 -2.35
C SER A 272 -7.32 0.94 -3.24
N ILE A 273 -6.08 1.01 -3.72
CA ILE A 273 -5.50 -0.06 -4.55
C ILE A 273 -5.42 -1.38 -3.77
N GLU A 274 -5.15 -1.30 -2.48
CA GLU A 274 -5.09 -2.42 -1.54
C GLU A 274 -6.45 -3.12 -1.41
N GLU A 275 -7.52 -2.35 -1.26
CA GLU A 275 -8.89 -2.89 -1.18
C GLU A 275 -9.32 -3.55 -2.50
N ILE A 276 -8.98 -2.92 -3.63
CA ILE A 276 -9.23 -3.48 -4.96
C ILE A 276 -8.50 -4.81 -5.13
N ALA A 277 -7.19 -4.84 -4.84
CA ALA A 277 -6.37 -6.04 -4.96
C ALA A 277 -6.87 -7.16 -4.04
N THR A 278 -7.20 -6.84 -2.78
CA THR A 278 -7.75 -7.81 -1.84
C THR A 278 -9.05 -8.41 -2.34
N THR A 279 -9.96 -7.60 -2.89
CA THR A 279 -11.22 -8.09 -3.47
C THR A 279 -10.96 -9.03 -4.65
N ILE A 280 -10.03 -8.67 -5.55
CA ILE A 280 -9.65 -9.51 -6.69
C ILE A 280 -9.10 -10.87 -6.22
N LEU A 281 -8.25 -10.86 -5.20
CA LEU A 281 -7.68 -12.08 -4.63
C LEU A 281 -8.77 -12.98 -4.04
N GLN A 282 -9.68 -12.42 -3.24
CA GLN A 282 -10.80 -13.16 -2.65
C GLN A 282 -11.66 -13.86 -3.71
N GLU A 283 -11.85 -13.20 -4.85
CA GLU A 283 -12.75 -13.66 -5.90
C GLU A 283 -12.11 -14.65 -6.89
N LEU A 284 -10.84 -14.46 -7.23
CA LEU A 284 -10.15 -15.23 -8.25
C LEU A 284 -9.06 -16.16 -7.71
N ARG A 285 -8.44 -15.79 -6.60
CA ARG A 285 -7.25 -16.46 -6.04
C ARG A 285 -7.30 -16.53 -4.51
N PRO A 286 -8.39 -17.09 -3.92
CA PRO A 286 -8.52 -17.13 -2.45
C PRO A 286 -7.37 -17.88 -1.78
N GLU A 287 -6.74 -18.83 -2.49
CA GLU A 287 -5.56 -19.52 -2.00
C GLU A 287 -4.34 -18.63 -1.75
N ARG A 288 -4.31 -17.45 -2.35
CA ARG A 288 -3.23 -16.45 -2.15
C ARG A 288 -3.44 -15.57 -0.91
N LEU A 289 -4.56 -15.72 -0.22
CA LEU A 289 -4.84 -15.04 1.05
C LEU A 289 -4.49 -15.90 2.26
N THR A 290 -4.27 -17.20 2.05
CA THR A 290 -3.77 -18.15 3.05
C THR A 290 -2.30 -18.45 2.75
N TYR A 291 -1.42 -18.08 3.67
CA TYR A 291 0.02 -18.32 3.60
C TYR A 291 0.39 -19.52 4.47
#